data_9ebbdec5a1ec2c9cee318bc3d8670135
#
_entry.id   9ebbdec5a1ec2c9cee318bc3d8670135
#
_cell.length_a   1.000
_cell.length_b   1.000
_cell.length_c   1.000
_cell.angle_alpha   90.00
_cell.angle_beta   90.00
_cell.angle_gamma   90.00
#
_symmetry.space_group_name_H-M   'P 1'
#
loop_
_entity.id
_entity.type
_entity.pdbx_description
1 polymer ?
#
loop_
_entity_poly.entity_id
_entity_poly.type
_entity_poly.pdbx_seq_one_letter_code
_entity_poly.pdbx_strand_id
1 'polypeptide(L)'
;MSPGDALAAPAATAAPAAPATTAAPAVRAVRGATTVAEDTPRHIAAATRALVTELLARNGLEREAVISLLFTCSPDLTGDTPALALREEGWEVPALCAADTAWAGAPARTVRVLAHVTSCGPLAPVYLGDSAPTRPAQSPG
;
A
#
# COMPACT_ATOMS: atom_id res chain seq x y z
N MET A 1 -30.95 4.81 26.31
CA MET A 1 -30.54 4.28 25.98
C MET A 1 -29.59 4.14 25.72
N SER A 2 -29.22 4.14 25.72
CA SER A 2 -28.28 4.01 25.31
C SER A 2 -27.35 3.30 25.71
N PRO A 3 -27.40 2.43 25.64
CA PRO A 3 -26.55 1.57 25.98
C PRO A 3 -25.31 1.79 25.43
N GLY A 4 -25.32 2.14 24.41
CA GLY A 4 -24.13 2.18 23.89
C GLY A 4 -23.21 2.93 24.61
N ASP A 5 -23.69 3.73 25.24
CA ASP A 5 -22.83 4.53 25.81
C ASP A 5 -21.91 3.88 26.57
N ALA A 6 -22.28 3.10 27.02
CA ALA A 6 -21.46 2.53 27.89
C ALA A 6 -20.22 2.23 27.31
N LEU A 7 -20.26 1.82 26.35
CA LEU A 7 -19.13 1.40 25.90
C LEU A 7 -18.16 2.24 25.84
N ALA A 8 -18.42 3.12 25.64
CA ALA A 8 -17.41 3.92 25.39
C ALA A 8 -16.52 4.03 26.44
N ALA A 9 -16.97 4.01 27.37
CA ALA A 9 -16.17 4.25 28.41
C ALA A 9 -14.87 3.84 28.44
N PRO A 10 -14.67 2.82 28.43
CA PRO A 10 -13.45 2.35 28.69
C PRO A 10 -12.43 2.95 28.01
N ALA A 11 -12.64 2.98 27.05
CA ALA A 11 -11.60 3.31 26.34
C ALA A 11 -10.98 4.44 26.77
N ALA A 12 -11.61 5.11 27.13
CA ALA A 12 -11.06 6.22 27.38
C ALA A 12 -9.83 6.25 27.91
N THR A 13 -9.68 5.56 28.59
CA THR A 13 -8.59 5.65 29.18
C THR A 13 -7.51 6.02 28.56
N ALA A 14 -7.25 5.63 27.84
CA ALA A 14 -6.09 5.72 27.48
C ALA A 14 -5.59 6.80 26.99
N ALA A 15 -5.65 6.89 26.46
CA ALA A 15 -5.03 7.63 25.85
C ALA A 15 -4.76 8.78 25.78
N PRO A 16 -4.30 8.98 26.15
CA PRO A 16 -3.93 10.13 26.21
C PRO A 16 -3.49 10.72 25.08
N ALA A 17 -3.21 10.33 24.54
CA ALA A 17 -2.57 10.86 23.73
C ALA A 17 -2.97 11.39 22.65
N ALA A 18 -3.07 11.27 22.12
CA ALA A 18 -3.13 11.54 20.94
C ALA A 18 -4.07 12.44 20.46
N PRO A 19 -3.93 13.41 20.56
CA PRO A 19 -4.71 14.34 20.00
C PRO A 19 -4.93 14.11 18.60
N ALA A 20 -4.01 13.69 18.00
CA ALA A 20 -4.13 13.58 16.60
C ALA A 20 -5.24 12.72 16.21
N THR A 21 -5.62 11.91 17.09
CA THR A 21 -6.59 10.98 16.69
C THR A 21 -7.90 11.61 16.51
N THR A 22 -8.06 12.79 16.81
CA THR A 22 -9.35 13.38 16.62
C THR A 22 -9.49 13.99 15.26
N ALA A 23 -8.53 13.81 14.39
CA ALA A 23 -8.64 14.39 13.07
C ALA A 23 -9.78 13.75 12.30
N ALA A 24 -10.47 14.55 11.51
CA ALA A 24 -11.53 14.05 10.67
C ALA A 24 -10.95 13.19 9.55
N PRO A 25 -11.71 12.29 9.03
CA PRO A 25 -11.27 11.50 7.89
C PRO A 25 -10.95 12.39 6.70
N ALA A 26 -9.89 12.07 6.02
CA ALA A 26 -9.46 12.79 4.83
C ALA A 26 -8.87 11.82 3.83
N VAL A 27 -8.85 12.22 2.57
CA VAL A 27 -8.18 11.42 1.56
C VAL A 27 -6.69 11.59 1.71
N ARG A 28 -5.99 10.50 1.85
CA ARG A 28 -4.54 10.48 1.99
C ARG A 28 -3.95 9.48 1.04
N ALA A 29 -2.70 9.65 0.70
CA ALA A 29 -1.99 8.73 -0.17
C ALA A 29 -0.88 8.03 0.61
N VAL A 30 -0.66 6.76 0.31
CA VAL A 30 0.41 6.00 0.94
C VAL A 30 1.08 5.13 -0.11
N ARG A 31 2.39 4.99 0.00
CA ARG A 31 3.20 4.22 -0.93
C ARG A 31 3.48 2.83 -0.43
N GLY A 32 3.68 1.93 -1.37
CA GLY A 32 4.20 0.61 -1.06
C GLY A 32 4.95 0.04 -2.24
N ALA A 33 5.78 -0.95 -1.98
CA ALA A 33 6.49 -1.66 -3.02
C ALA A 33 6.86 -3.06 -2.55
N THR A 34 7.08 -3.94 -3.51
CA THR A 34 7.55 -5.29 -3.23
C THR A 34 8.37 -5.79 -4.42
N THR A 35 9.23 -6.74 -4.17
CA THR A 35 9.90 -7.47 -5.23
C THR A 35 9.14 -8.75 -5.51
N VAL A 36 9.25 -9.25 -6.74
CA VAL A 36 8.59 -10.47 -7.18
C VAL A 36 9.66 -11.52 -7.46
N ALA A 37 9.46 -12.71 -6.97
CA ALA A 37 10.48 -13.75 -7.07
C ALA A 37 10.75 -14.19 -8.51
N GLU A 38 9.70 -14.33 -9.30
CA GLU A 38 9.83 -14.74 -10.70
C GLU A 38 8.75 -14.03 -11.51
N ASP A 39 9.03 -13.80 -12.79
CA ASP A 39 8.07 -13.16 -13.69
C ASP A 39 7.05 -14.18 -14.18
N THR A 40 6.13 -14.54 -13.32
CA THR A 40 5.02 -15.44 -13.66
C THR A 40 3.72 -14.85 -13.10
N PRO A 41 2.59 -15.16 -13.71
CA PRO A 41 1.30 -14.65 -13.19
C PRO A 41 1.10 -14.98 -11.72
N ARG A 42 1.47 -16.18 -11.32
CA ARG A 42 1.26 -16.61 -9.94
C ARG A 42 2.11 -15.81 -8.96
N HIS A 43 3.38 -15.58 -9.29
CA HIS A 43 4.27 -14.85 -8.41
C HIS A 43 3.88 -13.36 -8.33
N ILE A 44 3.48 -12.79 -9.47
CA ILE A 44 3.04 -11.40 -9.49
C ILE A 44 1.76 -11.23 -8.66
N ALA A 45 0.81 -12.14 -8.80
CA ALA A 45 -0.42 -12.08 -8.03
C ALA A 45 -0.14 -12.23 -6.53
N ALA A 46 0.69 -13.18 -6.16
CA ALA A 46 1.01 -13.40 -4.75
C ALA A 46 1.72 -12.20 -4.13
N ALA A 47 2.68 -11.63 -4.84
CA ALA A 47 3.42 -10.46 -4.36
C ALA A 47 2.51 -9.23 -4.24
N THR A 48 1.64 -9.03 -5.21
CA THR A 48 0.69 -7.90 -5.19
C THR A 48 -0.27 -8.03 -4.03
N ARG A 49 -0.81 -9.22 -3.83
CA ARG A 49 -1.74 -9.45 -2.71
C ARG A 49 -1.04 -9.21 -1.38
N ALA A 50 0.16 -9.74 -1.23
CA ALA A 50 0.90 -9.55 0.01
C ALA A 50 1.19 -8.07 0.26
N LEU A 51 1.56 -7.33 -0.78
CA LEU A 51 1.84 -5.90 -0.66
C LEU A 51 0.62 -5.12 -0.20
N VAL A 52 -0.51 -5.31 -0.85
CA VAL A 52 -1.71 -4.55 -0.52
C VAL A 52 -2.23 -4.95 0.87
N THR A 53 -2.19 -6.23 1.19
CA THR A 53 -2.63 -6.70 2.50
C THR A 53 -1.76 -6.10 3.61
N GLU A 54 -0.44 -6.10 3.44
CA GLU A 54 0.45 -5.53 4.44
C GLU A 54 0.30 -4.01 4.54
N LEU A 55 0.09 -3.36 3.41
CA LEU A 55 -0.09 -1.92 3.40
C LEU A 55 -1.31 -1.54 4.24
N LEU A 56 -2.40 -2.24 4.09
CA LEU A 56 -3.59 -1.99 4.86
C LEU A 56 -3.40 -2.37 6.33
N ALA A 57 -2.87 -3.55 6.58
CA ALA A 57 -2.71 -4.03 7.95
C ALA A 57 -1.80 -3.13 8.78
N ARG A 58 -0.67 -2.73 8.24
CA ARG A 58 0.27 -1.89 8.99
C ARG A 58 -0.23 -0.47 9.19
N ASN A 59 -1.21 -0.05 8.44
CA ASN A 59 -1.80 1.27 8.59
C ASN A 59 -3.18 1.24 9.26
N GLY A 60 -3.59 0.07 9.75
CA GLY A 60 -4.88 -0.04 10.42
C GLY A 60 -6.06 0.27 9.53
N LEU A 61 -5.95 -0.05 8.24
CA LEU A 61 -6.98 0.27 7.28
C LEU A 61 -7.75 -0.98 6.86
N GLU A 62 -9.05 -0.81 6.65
CA GLU A 62 -9.87 -1.85 6.07
C GLU A 62 -9.93 -1.67 4.55
N ARG A 63 -10.31 -2.71 3.86
CA ARG A 63 -10.39 -2.67 2.40
C ARG A 63 -11.32 -1.55 1.91
N GLU A 64 -12.39 -1.30 2.64
CA GLU A 64 -13.36 -0.28 2.30
C GLU A 64 -12.81 1.14 2.37
N ALA A 65 -11.70 1.33 3.03
CA ALA A 65 -11.06 2.64 3.09
C ALA A 65 -10.30 2.98 1.81
N VAL A 66 -10.07 2.00 0.95
CA VAL A 66 -9.29 2.22 -0.27
C VAL A 66 -10.17 2.85 -1.34
N ILE A 67 -9.72 3.98 -1.85
CA ILE A 67 -10.42 4.71 -2.91
C ILE A 67 -9.92 4.29 -4.28
N SER A 68 -8.62 4.20 -4.45
CA SER A 68 -8.01 3.76 -5.70
C SER A 68 -6.60 3.28 -5.50
N LEU A 69 -6.11 2.47 -6.42
CA LEU A 69 -4.75 1.96 -6.42
C LEU A 69 -4.10 2.25 -7.76
N LEU A 70 -2.93 2.85 -7.73
CA LEU A 70 -2.14 3.04 -8.93
C LEU A 70 -0.87 2.19 -8.78
N PHE A 71 -0.75 1.20 -9.63
CA PHE A 71 0.44 0.34 -9.63
C PHE A 71 1.41 0.74 -10.73
N THR A 72 2.68 0.50 -10.49
CA THR A 72 3.67 0.48 -11.55
C THR A 72 4.48 -0.81 -11.44
N CYS A 73 4.99 -1.28 -12.57
CA CYS A 73 5.81 -2.47 -12.63
C CYS A 73 7.09 -2.17 -13.36
N SER A 74 8.18 -2.75 -12.89
CA SER A 74 9.42 -2.70 -13.64
C SER A 74 9.23 -3.40 -15.00
N PRO A 75 9.92 -2.96 -16.06
CA PRO A 75 9.67 -3.46 -17.41
C PRO A 75 9.90 -4.96 -17.60
N ASP A 76 10.64 -5.58 -16.71
CA ASP A 76 10.91 -7.00 -16.79
C ASP A 76 9.76 -7.88 -16.27
N LEU A 77 8.74 -7.29 -15.67
CA LEU A 77 7.56 -8.03 -15.26
C LEU A 77 6.52 -7.97 -16.38
N THR A 78 6.38 -9.07 -17.08
CA THR A 78 5.50 -9.17 -18.24
C THR A 78 4.44 -10.25 -18.12
N GLY A 79 4.50 -11.06 -17.09
CA GLY A 79 3.60 -12.20 -16.96
C GLY A 79 2.17 -11.86 -16.62
N ASP A 80 1.94 -10.73 -15.96
CA ASP A 80 0.62 -10.29 -15.56
C ASP A 80 0.68 -8.84 -15.10
N THR A 81 -0.46 -8.26 -14.73
CA THR A 81 -0.49 -6.94 -14.13
C THR A 81 -1.07 -7.01 -12.73
N PRO A 82 -0.52 -6.25 -11.79
CA PRO A 82 -1.05 -6.22 -10.43
C PRO A 82 -2.53 -5.88 -10.34
N ALA A 83 -2.98 -4.95 -11.17
CA ALA A 83 -4.37 -4.52 -11.13
C ALA A 83 -5.32 -5.67 -11.51
N LEU A 84 -4.97 -6.44 -12.54
CA LEU A 84 -5.79 -7.58 -12.93
C LEU A 84 -5.73 -8.68 -11.89
N ALA A 85 -4.57 -8.92 -11.33
CA ALA A 85 -4.42 -9.95 -10.30
C ALA A 85 -5.32 -9.68 -9.10
N LEU A 86 -5.40 -8.44 -8.65
CA LEU A 86 -6.30 -8.11 -7.54
C LEU A 86 -7.77 -8.24 -7.95
N ARG A 87 -8.09 -7.85 -9.16
CA ARG A 87 -9.47 -7.93 -9.62
C ARG A 87 -9.94 -9.38 -9.65
N GLU A 88 -9.09 -10.28 -10.07
CA GLU A 88 -9.42 -11.71 -10.09
C GLU A 88 -9.61 -12.27 -8.68
N GLU A 89 -9.03 -11.64 -7.68
CA GLU A 89 -9.21 -12.04 -6.30
C GLU A 89 -10.40 -11.33 -5.62
N GLY A 90 -11.21 -10.63 -6.39
CA GLY A 90 -12.42 -10.02 -5.87
C GLY A 90 -12.28 -8.60 -5.33
N TRP A 91 -11.18 -7.93 -5.63
CA TRP A 91 -11.05 -6.54 -5.23
C TRP A 91 -11.78 -5.64 -6.22
N GLU A 92 -12.79 -4.97 -5.73
CA GLU A 92 -13.59 -4.10 -6.58
C GLU A 92 -13.23 -2.64 -6.38
N VAL A 93 -11.96 -2.34 -6.38
CA VAL A 93 -11.51 -0.97 -6.21
C VAL A 93 -10.91 -0.50 -7.52
N PRO A 94 -11.12 0.76 -7.91
CA PRO A 94 -10.49 1.27 -9.13
C PRO A 94 -8.98 1.16 -9.06
N ALA A 95 -8.39 0.53 -10.03
CA ALA A 95 -6.95 0.32 -10.08
C ALA A 95 -6.43 0.44 -11.51
N LEU A 96 -5.25 1.00 -11.64
CA LEU A 96 -4.54 1.09 -12.90
C LEU A 96 -3.13 0.56 -12.70
N CYS A 97 -2.53 0.11 -13.80
CA CYS A 97 -1.15 -0.29 -13.80
C CYS A 97 -0.41 0.40 -14.94
N ALA A 98 0.76 0.91 -14.68
CA ALA A 98 1.60 1.55 -15.65
C ALA A 98 3.02 0.99 -15.57
N ALA A 99 3.83 1.27 -16.58
CA ALA A 99 5.23 0.86 -16.55
C ALA A 99 6.03 1.85 -15.71
N ASP A 100 7.01 1.35 -14.99
CA ASP A 100 7.94 2.22 -14.29
C ASP A 100 8.77 3.00 -15.28
N THR A 101 9.15 4.19 -14.89
CA THR A 101 10.13 4.96 -15.67
C THR A 101 11.48 4.26 -15.61
N ALA A 102 12.08 4.04 -16.76
CA ALA A 102 13.38 3.40 -16.82
C ALA A 102 14.47 4.40 -16.42
N TRP A 103 15.40 3.98 -15.60
CA TRP A 103 16.56 4.78 -15.21
C TRP A 103 17.69 3.85 -14.79
N ALA A 104 18.90 4.37 -14.79
CA ALA A 104 20.06 3.57 -14.43
C ALA A 104 19.99 3.19 -12.95
N GLY A 105 20.11 1.91 -12.68
CA GLY A 105 19.97 1.43 -11.30
C GLY A 105 18.56 1.14 -10.85
N ALA A 106 17.59 1.23 -11.76
CA ALA A 106 16.22 0.89 -11.40
C ALA A 106 16.14 -0.58 -10.96
N PRO A 107 15.44 -0.88 -9.86
CA PRO A 107 15.38 -2.26 -9.38
C PRO A 107 14.55 -3.15 -10.30
N ALA A 108 14.99 -4.39 -10.43
CA ALA A 108 14.28 -5.39 -11.23
C ALA A 108 13.12 -6.00 -10.46
N ARG A 109 12.22 -6.59 -11.17
CA ARG A 109 11.08 -7.37 -10.63
C ARG A 109 10.39 -6.66 -9.45
N THR A 110 10.07 -5.42 -9.65
CA THR A 110 9.48 -4.58 -8.61
C THR A 110 8.08 -4.14 -8.99
N VAL A 111 7.16 -4.28 -8.05
CA VAL A 111 5.81 -3.73 -8.14
C VAL A 111 5.71 -2.61 -7.11
N ARG A 112 5.21 -1.47 -7.52
CA ARG A 112 4.97 -0.33 -6.63
C ARG A 112 3.50 0.02 -6.65
N VAL A 113 3.04 0.59 -5.57
CA VAL A 113 1.66 1.04 -5.46
C VAL A 113 1.61 2.41 -4.80
N LEU A 114 0.73 3.26 -5.32
CA LEU A 114 0.31 4.46 -4.64
C LEU A 114 -1.17 4.26 -4.34
N ALA A 115 -1.51 4.15 -3.09
CA ALA A 115 -2.89 3.94 -2.67
C ALA A 115 -3.49 5.24 -2.16
N HIS A 116 -4.68 5.56 -2.64
CA HIS A 116 -5.46 6.66 -2.09
C HIS A 116 -6.52 6.05 -1.18
N VAL A 117 -6.55 6.52 0.05
CA VAL A 117 -7.40 5.95 1.09
C VAL A 117 -8.05 7.04 1.91
N THR A 118 -9.10 6.70 2.60
CA THR A 118 -9.68 7.59 3.60
C THR A 118 -9.07 7.21 4.95
N SER A 119 -8.49 8.16 5.63
CA SER A 119 -7.84 7.91 6.91
C SER A 119 -7.94 9.12 7.83
N CYS A 120 -7.99 8.87 9.12
CA CYS A 120 -8.03 9.91 10.12
C CYS A 120 -6.66 10.35 10.59
N GLY A 121 -5.61 9.69 10.19
CA GLY A 121 -4.27 10.00 10.66
C GLY A 121 -3.21 9.72 9.62
N PRO A 122 -1.95 9.98 9.96
CA PRO A 122 -0.85 9.78 9.03
C PRO A 122 -0.66 8.31 8.72
N LEU A 123 -0.09 8.06 7.57
CA LEU A 123 0.14 6.71 7.06
C LEU A 123 1.63 6.49 6.85
N ALA A 124 2.06 5.25 6.99
CA ALA A 124 3.45 4.87 6.80
C ALA A 124 3.60 4.00 5.54
N PRO A 125 4.61 4.23 4.72
CA PRO A 125 4.84 3.41 3.55
C PRO A 125 5.27 2.00 3.94
N VAL A 126 5.01 1.05 3.07
CA VAL A 126 5.36 -0.35 3.31
C VAL A 126 6.21 -0.87 2.16
N TYR A 127 7.41 -1.34 2.48
CA TYR A 127 8.32 -1.88 1.49
C TYR A 127 8.68 -3.31 1.88
N LEU A 128 8.34 -4.26 0.99
CA LEU A 128 8.59 -5.67 1.21
C LEU A 128 9.76 -6.13 0.34
N GLY A 129 10.51 -7.10 0.81
CA GLY A 129 11.70 -7.55 0.10
C GLY A 129 12.72 -6.43 0.01
N ASP A 130 13.42 -6.36 -1.09
CA ASP A 130 14.45 -5.36 -1.31
C ASP A 130 13.91 -4.16 -2.09
N SER A 131 12.70 -3.73 -1.79
CA SER A 131 12.02 -2.73 -2.57
C SER A 131 12.06 -1.32 -1.99
N ALA A 132 12.72 -1.11 -0.88
CA ALA A 132 12.81 0.22 -0.30
C ALA A 132 13.55 1.16 -1.25
N PRO A 133 13.06 2.37 -1.44
CA PRO A 133 13.68 3.29 -2.37
C PRO A 133 15.09 3.67 -1.89
N THR A 134 16.05 3.44 -2.77
CA THR A 134 17.42 3.83 -2.48
C THR A 134 17.97 4.55 -3.69
N ARG A 135 18.85 5.48 -3.46
CA ARG A 135 19.61 6.06 -4.54
C ARG A 135 21.02 5.50 -4.52
N PRO A 136 21.59 5.19 -5.67
CA PRO A 136 22.99 4.82 -5.71
C PRO A 136 23.81 5.95 -5.09
N ALA A 137 24.88 5.61 -4.44
CA ALA A 137 25.79 6.62 -3.93
C ALA A 137 26.31 7.42 -5.10
N GLN A 138 26.27 8.73 -4.98
CA GLN A 138 26.84 9.56 -6.02
C GLN A 138 28.34 9.58 -5.82
N SER A 139 29.05 9.36 -6.89
CA SER A 139 30.48 9.50 -6.81
C SER A 139 30.80 10.96 -6.59
N PRO A 140 31.72 11.28 -5.74
CA PRO A 140 32.12 12.66 -5.58
C PRO A 140 32.72 13.11 -6.89
N GLY A 141 32.28 14.22 -7.39
CA GLY A 141 32.75 14.76 -8.63
C GLY A 141 34.13 15.35 -8.50
#